data_1d7bbb6414ace5462b9c0eed0d339ffc
#
_entry.id   1d7bbb6414ace5462b9c0eed0d339ffc
#
_cell.length_a   1.000
_cell.length_b   1.000
_cell.length_c   1.000
_cell.angle_alpha   90.00
_cell.angle_beta   90.00
_cell.angle_gamma   90.00
#
_symmetry.space_group_name_H-M   'P 1'
#
loop_
_entity.id
_entity.type
_entity.pdbx_description
1 polymer ?
#
loop_
_entity_poly.entity_id
_entity_poly.type
_entity_poly.pdbx_seq_one_letter_code
_entity_poly.pdbx_strand_id
1 'polypeptide(L)'
;MWLGYLIAWVFKFYSAFIRIKLMSQTYYITTPIYYVNDKPHIGHAYTTLSCDVMARFKRLDGYDVTFLTGTDEHGQKVEKAAAVAGFTPQKFTDQVSQNFRDLTVQLNFSNDDFIRTTEDRHKKACQKIWSLLHENGQITLGKYEG
;
A
#
# COMPACT_ATOMS: atom_id res chain seq x y z
N MET A 1 -25.74 -42.89 17.26
CA MET A 1 -26.21 -41.68 17.99
C MET A 1 -25.14 -40.63 18.21
N TRP A 2 -23.85 -40.95 18.37
CA TRP A 2 -22.72 -39.98 18.59
C TRP A 2 -22.27 -39.19 17.36
N LEU A 3 -22.39 -39.75 16.16
CA LEU A 3 -21.91 -39.09 14.91
C LEU A 3 -22.72 -37.83 14.58
N GLY A 4 -24.02 -37.78 14.87
CA GLY A 4 -24.86 -36.61 14.65
C GLY A 4 -24.50 -35.40 15.53
N TYR A 5 -24.10 -35.66 16.77
CA TYR A 5 -23.66 -34.60 17.70
C TYR A 5 -22.32 -34.01 17.29
N LEU A 6 -21.41 -34.84 16.80
CA LEU A 6 -20.09 -34.38 16.33
C LEU A 6 -20.23 -33.48 15.09
N ILE A 7 -21.06 -33.85 14.12
CA ILE A 7 -21.35 -33.07 12.92
C ILE A 7 -22.03 -31.75 13.30
N ALA A 8 -23.02 -31.76 14.18
CA ALA A 8 -23.70 -30.54 14.61
C ALA A 8 -22.74 -29.60 15.37
N TRP A 9 -21.77 -30.15 16.13
CA TRP A 9 -20.78 -29.38 16.86
C TRP A 9 -19.77 -28.73 15.91
N VAL A 10 -19.27 -29.45 14.90
CA VAL A 10 -18.38 -28.95 13.84
C VAL A 10 -19.08 -27.85 13.05
N PHE A 11 -20.35 -28.02 12.67
CA PHE A 11 -21.11 -26.98 11.97
C PHE A 11 -21.34 -25.73 12.82
N LYS A 12 -21.60 -25.84 14.10
CA LYS A 12 -21.69 -24.70 15.03
C LYS A 12 -20.36 -23.97 15.19
N PHE A 13 -19.26 -24.70 15.30
CA PHE A 13 -17.92 -24.12 15.36
C PHE A 13 -17.57 -23.40 14.05
N TYR A 14 -17.86 -24.02 12.91
CA TYR A 14 -17.59 -23.44 11.59
C TYR A 14 -18.45 -22.19 11.33
N SER A 15 -19.72 -22.22 11.70
CA SER A 15 -20.61 -21.05 11.59
C SER A 15 -20.24 -19.92 12.56
N ALA A 16 -19.76 -20.23 13.76
CA ALA A 16 -19.23 -19.26 14.71
C ALA A 16 -17.93 -18.64 14.20
N PHE A 17 -17.04 -19.43 13.62
CA PHE A 17 -15.78 -18.98 13.03
C PHE A 17 -16.01 -18.05 11.82
N ILE A 18 -16.98 -18.40 10.95
CA ILE A 18 -17.41 -17.54 9.83
C ILE A 18 -18.06 -16.24 10.35
N ARG A 19 -18.87 -16.32 11.41
CA ARG A 19 -19.50 -15.14 12.02
C ARG A 19 -18.49 -14.19 12.67
N ILE A 20 -17.45 -14.72 13.30
CA ILE A 20 -16.35 -13.94 13.88
C ILE A 20 -15.59 -13.23 12.75
N LYS A 21 -15.32 -13.88 11.62
CA LYS A 21 -14.66 -13.28 10.46
C LYS A 21 -15.53 -12.22 9.75
N LEU A 22 -16.86 -12.36 9.78
CA LEU A 22 -17.82 -11.39 9.23
C LEU A 22 -18.00 -10.14 10.11
N MET A 23 -17.48 -10.14 11.36
CA MET A 23 -17.56 -9.05 12.32
C MET A 23 -16.20 -8.49 12.71
N SER A 24 -15.11 -8.89 12.03
CA SER A 24 -13.79 -8.29 12.28
C SER A 24 -13.82 -6.83 11.89
N GLN A 25 -13.38 -5.96 12.79
CA GLN A 25 -13.17 -4.54 12.46
C GLN A 25 -12.05 -4.43 11.43
N THR A 26 -12.21 -3.54 10.45
CA THR A 26 -11.16 -3.28 9.46
C THR A 26 -10.13 -2.30 10.03
N TYR A 27 -8.88 -2.52 9.69
CA TYR A 27 -7.78 -1.62 10.03
C TYR A 27 -6.92 -1.38 8.79
N TYR A 28 -6.82 -0.13 8.37
CA TYR A 28 -5.98 0.28 7.24
C TYR A 28 -4.77 1.06 7.75
N ILE A 29 -3.58 0.66 7.32
CA ILE A 29 -2.34 1.35 7.63
C ILE A 29 -1.50 1.48 6.36
N THR A 30 -0.86 2.64 6.19
CA THR A 30 0.04 2.88 5.07
C THR A 30 1.30 3.59 5.53
N THR A 31 2.42 3.29 4.89
CA THR A 31 3.58 4.19 4.93
C THR A 31 3.31 5.43 4.09
N PRO A 32 4.06 6.54 4.25
CA PRO A 32 4.20 7.48 3.15
C PRO A 32 4.76 6.74 1.92
N ILE A 33 4.36 7.16 0.73
CA ILE A 33 5.00 6.66 -0.50
C ILE A 33 6.38 7.29 -0.65
N TYR A 34 7.37 6.48 -1.02
CA TYR A 34 8.78 6.88 -1.01
C TYR A 34 9.23 7.42 -2.36
N TYR A 35 9.95 8.55 -2.37
CA TYR A 35 10.58 9.06 -3.58
C TYR A 35 11.67 8.12 -4.09
N VAL A 36 11.66 7.89 -5.39
CA VAL A 36 12.58 6.97 -6.08
C VAL A 36 13.75 7.70 -6.76
N ASN A 37 14.26 8.73 -6.13
CA ASN A 37 15.43 9.46 -6.62
C ASN A 37 16.77 8.79 -6.23
N ASP A 38 16.75 7.83 -5.28
CA ASP A 38 17.90 7.05 -4.84
C ASP A 38 17.46 5.73 -4.22
N LYS A 39 18.41 4.88 -3.85
CA LYS A 39 18.18 3.61 -3.14
C LYS A 39 17.56 3.84 -1.76
N PRO A 40 16.80 2.85 -1.24
CA PRO A 40 16.27 2.94 0.12
C PRO A 40 17.40 3.02 1.15
N HIS A 41 17.13 3.75 2.23
CA HIS A 41 18.03 3.91 3.37
C HIS A 41 17.31 3.53 4.67
N ILE A 42 18.05 3.56 5.80
CA ILE A 42 17.54 3.14 7.11
C ILE A 42 16.25 3.85 7.54
N GLY A 43 16.04 5.11 7.13
CA GLY A 43 14.80 5.84 7.43
C GLY A 43 13.57 5.19 6.78
N HIS A 44 13.68 4.70 5.54
CA HIS A 44 12.62 3.96 4.86
C HIS A 44 12.33 2.63 5.57
N ALA A 45 13.39 1.88 5.92
CA ALA A 45 13.25 0.64 6.65
C ALA A 45 12.58 0.84 8.02
N TYR A 46 12.98 1.88 8.77
CA TYR A 46 12.40 2.22 10.08
C TYR A 46 10.92 2.55 9.99
N THR A 47 10.54 3.40 9.04
CA THR A 47 9.12 3.78 8.85
C THR A 47 8.27 2.57 8.46
N THR A 48 8.75 1.74 7.52
CA THR A 48 8.03 0.53 7.10
C THR A 48 7.94 -0.48 8.24
N LEU A 49 9.01 -0.67 9.03
CA LEU A 49 9.02 -1.53 10.21
C LEU A 49 7.98 -1.08 11.25
N SER A 50 7.86 0.22 11.50
CA SER A 50 6.88 0.75 12.45
C SER A 50 5.45 0.43 12.03
N CYS A 51 5.14 0.57 10.74
CA CYS A 51 3.84 0.18 10.18
C CYS A 51 3.63 -1.34 10.24
N ASP A 52 4.65 -2.13 9.94
CA ASP A 52 4.60 -3.59 9.96
C ASP A 52 4.32 -4.14 11.36
N VAL A 53 4.98 -3.60 12.38
CA VAL A 53 4.73 -3.95 13.78
C VAL A 53 3.27 -3.69 14.15
N MET A 54 2.72 -2.54 13.78
CA MET A 54 1.33 -2.20 14.04
C MET A 54 0.36 -3.11 13.25
N ALA A 55 0.64 -3.38 11.98
CA ALA A 55 -0.17 -4.27 11.16
C ALA A 55 -0.22 -5.68 11.75
N ARG A 56 0.94 -6.24 12.14
CA ARG A 56 1.01 -7.56 12.80
C ARG A 56 0.29 -7.58 14.13
N PHE A 57 0.46 -6.54 14.96
CA PHE A 57 -0.25 -6.42 16.22
C PHE A 57 -1.77 -6.42 16.00
N LYS A 58 -2.27 -5.63 15.06
CA LYS A 58 -3.70 -5.56 14.74
C LYS A 58 -4.25 -6.86 14.19
N ARG A 59 -3.49 -7.60 13.39
CA ARG A 59 -3.88 -8.96 12.93
C ARG A 59 -4.01 -9.93 14.11
N LEU A 60 -3.08 -9.88 15.06
CA LEU A 60 -3.15 -10.68 16.30
C LEU A 60 -4.33 -10.27 17.18
N ASP A 61 -4.71 -9.00 17.18
CA ASP A 61 -5.87 -8.43 17.89
C ASP A 61 -7.21 -8.74 17.19
N GLY A 62 -7.19 -9.49 16.07
CA GLY A 62 -8.38 -9.96 15.37
C GLY A 62 -8.96 -9.03 14.32
N TYR A 63 -8.25 -7.95 13.96
CA TYR A 63 -8.67 -7.05 12.90
C TYR A 63 -8.40 -7.64 11.51
N ASP A 64 -9.27 -7.26 10.55
CA ASP A 64 -9.00 -7.43 9.13
C ASP A 64 -8.12 -6.26 8.66
N VAL A 65 -6.82 -6.54 8.46
CA VAL A 65 -5.81 -5.51 8.25
C VAL A 65 -5.41 -5.44 6.79
N THR A 66 -5.42 -4.23 6.24
CA THR A 66 -4.77 -3.89 4.97
C THR A 66 -3.58 -2.98 5.23
N PHE A 67 -2.38 -3.44 4.90
CA PHE A 67 -1.14 -2.68 5.00
C PHE A 67 -0.59 -2.36 3.60
N LEU A 68 -0.58 -1.06 3.25
CA LEU A 68 -0.08 -0.56 1.97
C LEU A 68 1.26 0.16 2.14
N THR A 69 2.19 -0.10 1.25
CA THR A 69 3.40 0.72 1.04
C THR A 69 3.58 0.99 -0.44
N GLY A 70 4.56 1.80 -0.83
CA GLY A 70 4.76 2.07 -2.25
C GLY A 70 5.76 3.18 -2.52
N THR A 71 5.81 3.59 -3.80
CA THR A 71 6.74 4.59 -4.31
C THR A 71 6.05 5.74 -5.03
N ASP A 72 6.56 6.96 -4.79
CA ASP A 72 6.20 8.18 -5.52
C ASP A 72 7.21 8.40 -6.65
N GLU A 73 6.73 8.28 -7.88
CA GLU A 73 7.57 8.13 -9.06
C GLU A 73 7.50 9.34 -10.02
N HIS A 74 6.80 10.40 -9.62
CA HIS A 74 6.64 11.61 -10.41
C HIS A 74 7.47 12.77 -9.83
N GLY A 75 7.77 13.74 -10.70
CA GLY A 75 8.36 15.03 -10.31
C GLY A 75 9.77 15.24 -10.80
N GLN A 76 10.20 16.50 -10.74
CA GLN A 76 11.46 16.98 -11.31
C GLN A 76 12.72 16.31 -10.72
N LYS A 77 12.68 15.90 -9.46
CA LYS A 77 13.82 15.21 -8.82
C LYS A 77 14.09 13.86 -9.48
N VAL A 78 13.02 13.12 -9.80
CA VAL A 78 13.11 11.85 -10.51
C VAL A 78 13.60 12.03 -11.93
N GLU A 79 13.07 13.03 -12.65
CA GLU A 79 13.53 13.35 -14.01
C GLU A 79 15.02 13.69 -14.06
N LYS A 80 15.48 14.54 -13.12
CA LYS A 80 16.91 14.90 -13.03
C LYS A 80 17.79 13.69 -12.71
N ALA A 81 17.37 12.82 -11.78
CA ALA A 81 18.11 11.62 -11.42
C ALA A 81 18.17 10.64 -12.61
N ALA A 82 17.08 10.46 -13.32
CA ALA A 82 17.01 9.63 -14.52
C ALA A 82 17.96 10.15 -15.62
N ALA A 83 17.96 11.46 -15.88
CA ALA A 83 18.84 12.09 -16.86
C ALA A 83 20.32 11.89 -16.51
N VAL A 84 20.71 12.08 -15.24
CA VAL A 84 22.08 11.83 -14.76
C VAL A 84 22.47 10.36 -14.94
N ALA A 85 21.54 9.44 -14.72
CA ALA A 85 21.76 8.00 -14.90
C ALA A 85 21.71 7.54 -16.38
N GLY A 86 21.37 8.41 -17.33
CA GLY A 86 21.23 8.07 -18.74
C GLY A 86 20.01 7.21 -19.10
N PHE A 87 18.96 7.30 -18.31
CA PHE A 87 17.72 6.54 -18.52
C PHE A 87 16.54 7.47 -18.78
N THR A 88 15.47 6.87 -19.37
CA THR A 88 14.15 7.53 -19.33
C THR A 88 13.61 7.51 -17.90
N PRO A 89 12.75 8.49 -17.49
CA PRO A 89 12.16 8.50 -16.15
C PRO A 89 11.48 7.17 -15.80
N GLN A 90 10.71 6.58 -16.72
CA GLN A 90 10.04 5.31 -16.48
C GLN A 90 11.03 4.17 -16.19
N LYS A 91 12.07 4.02 -17.01
CA LYS A 91 13.08 2.98 -16.83
C LYS A 91 13.86 3.16 -15.52
N PHE A 92 14.15 4.39 -15.16
CA PHE A 92 14.81 4.70 -13.90
C PHE A 92 13.93 4.33 -12.70
N THR A 93 12.67 4.75 -12.71
CA THR A 93 11.73 4.43 -11.62
C THR A 93 11.44 2.94 -11.52
N ASP A 94 11.38 2.20 -12.63
CA ASP A 94 11.24 0.75 -12.63
C ASP A 94 12.40 0.06 -11.89
N GLN A 95 13.63 0.53 -12.09
CA GLN A 95 14.80 -0.02 -11.42
C GLN A 95 14.87 0.37 -9.94
N VAL A 96 14.63 1.64 -9.62
CA VAL A 96 14.75 2.11 -8.23
C VAL A 96 13.61 1.58 -7.36
N SER A 97 12.38 1.56 -7.87
CA SER A 97 11.24 1.03 -7.12
C SER A 97 11.39 -0.49 -6.82
N GLN A 98 12.11 -1.22 -7.67
CA GLN A 98 12.44 -2.62 -7.39
C GLN A 98 13.28 -2.77 -6.12
N ASN A 99 14.23 -1.87 -5.86
CA ASN A 99 15.02 -1.90 -4.61
C ASN A 99 14.13 -1.73 -3.36
N PHE A 100 13.05 -0.93 -3.46
CA PHE A 100 12.09 -0.79 -2.37
C PHE A 100 11.24 -2.05 -2.19
N ARG A 101 10.84 -2.72 -3.28
CA ARG A 101 10.18 -4.03 -3.21
C ARG A 101 11.09 -5.08 -2.59
N ASP A 102 12.34 -5.13 -3.01
CA ASP A 102 13.33 -6.07 -2.48
C ASP A 102 13.55 -5.84 -0.98
N LEU A 103 13.56 -4.59 -0.51
CA LEU A 103 13.64 -4.27 0.90
C LEU A 103 12.47 -4.86 1.69
N THR A 104 11.24 -4.81 1.16
CA THR A 104 10.08 -5.41 1.86
C THR A 104 10.20 -6.92 1.98
N VAL A 105 10.76 -7.58 0.97
CA VAL A 105 11.01 -9.03 0.98
C VAL A 105 12.14 -9.39 1.95
N GLN A 106 13.27 -8.69 1.87
CA GLN A 106 14.46 -8.95 2.69
C GLN A 106 14.18 -8.77 4.19
N LEU A 107 13.38 -7.79 4.56
CA LEU A 107 13.00 -7.53 5.95
C LEU A 107 11.70 -8.25 6.36
N ASN A 108 11.15 -9.09 5.48
CA ASN A 108 9.94 -9.87 5.73
C ASN A 108 8.76 -9.01 6.23
N PHE A 109 8.56 -7.84 5.63
CA PHE A 109 7.42 -7.00 5.94
C PHE A 109 6.11 -7.64 5.47
N SER A 110 5.05 -7.44 6.21
CA SER A 110 3.74 -8.06 5.98
C SER A 110 2.76 -7.18 5.20
N ASN A 111 3.29 -6.28 4.36
CA ASN A 111 2.45 -5.46 3.50
C ASN A 111 1.66 -6.33 2.50
N ASP A 112 0.37 -6.00 2.37
CA ASP A 112 -0.55 -6.72 1.50
C ASP A 112 -0.40 -6.26 0.05
N ASP A 113 -0.02 -4.99 -0.15
CA ASP A 113 0.16 -4.42 -1.47
C ASP A 113 1.33 -3.43 -1.51
N PHE A 114 1.84 -3.20 -2.71
CA PHE A 114 2.87 -2.22 -3.02
C PHE A 114 2.43 -1.40 -4.21
N ILE A 115 2.05 -0.13 -4.00
CA ILE A 115 1.55 0.77 -5.03
C ILE A 115 2.70 1.59 -5.65
N ARG A 116 2.67 1.73 -6.96
CA ARG A 116 3.52 2.68 -7.69
C ARG A 116 2.64 3.77 -8.29
N THR A 117 3.02 5.04 -8.16
CA THR A 117 2.21 6.13 -8.72
C THR A 117 2.18 6.13 -10.26
N THR A 118 3.10 5.40 -10.91
CA THR A 118 3.11 5.16 -12.37
C THR A 118 2.22 4.01 -12.82
N GLU A 119 1.66 3.20 -11.92
CA GLU A 119 0.73 2.12 -12.28
C GLU A 119 -0.61 2.67 -12.80
N ASP A 120 -1.18 1.99 -13.79
CA ASP A 120 -2.46 2.40 -14.38
C ASP A 120 -3.61 2.43 -13.39
N ARG A 121 -3.62 1.52 -12.42
CA ARG A 121 -4.65 1.51 -11.35
C ARG A 121 -4.60 2.79 -10.52
N HIS A 122 -3.39 3.29 -10.19
CA HIS A 122 -3.22 4.55 -9.46
C HIS A 122 -3.64 5.74 -10.31
N LYS A 123 -3.14 5.84 -11.55
CA LYS A 123 -3.49 6.91 -12.49
C LYS A 123 -5.00 7.03 -12.69
N LYS A 124 -5.68 5.89 -12.94
CA LYS A 124 -7.13 5.86 -13.13
C LYS A 124 -7.89 6.35 -11.88
N ALA A 125 -7.44 5.96 -10.68
CA ALA A 125 -8.04 6.42 -9.43
C ALA A 125 -7.87 7.94 -9.26
N CYS A 126 -6.67 8.47 -9.47
CA CYS A 126 -6.39 9.91 -9.40
C CYS A 126 -7.23 10.69 -10.43
N GLN A 127 -7.29 10.22 -11.69
CA GLN A 127 -8.09 10.86 -12.73
C GLN A 127 -9.58 10.89 -12.38
N LYS A 128 -10.10 9.80 -11.80
CA LYS A 128 -11.50 9.75 -11.39
C LYS A 128 -11.80 10.74 -10.26
N ILE A 129 -10.95 10.81 -9.25
CA ILE A 129 -11.08 11.76 -8.15
C ILE A 129 -10.98 13.20 -8.67
N TRP A 130 -10.00 13.47 -9.53
CA TRP A 130 -9.85 14.78 -10.16
C TRP A 130 -11.12 15.22 -10.89
N SER A 131 -11.67 14.35 -11.76
CA SER A 131 -12.90 14.65 -12.50
C SER A 131 -14.07 14.95 -11.58
N LEU A 132 -14.27 14.16 -10.53
CA LEU A 132 -15.34 14.39 -9.55
C LEU A 132 -15.19 15.73 -8.82
N LEU A 133 -13.97 16.07 -8.41
CA LEU A 133 -13.72 17.35 -7.73
C LEU A 133 -13.89 18.54 -8.67
N HIS A 134 -13.50 18.40 -9.93
CA HIS A 134 -13.70 19.42 -10.95
C HIS A 134 -15.19 19.62 -11.26
N GLU A 135 -15.95 18.55 -11.47
CA GLU A 135 -17.40 18.57 -11.70
C GLU A 135 -18.16 19.21 -10.51
N ASN A 136 -17.67 19.01 -9.30
CA ASN A 136 -18.23 19.61 -8.08
C ASN A 136 -17.75 21.05 -7.82
N GLY A 137 -16.99 21.66 -8.73
CA GLY A 137 -16.50 23.04 -8.60
C GLY A 137 -15.44 23.25 -7.52
N GLN A 138 -14.81 22.17 -7.03
CA GLN A 138 -13.79 22.23 -5.98
C GLN A 138 -12.38 22.48 -6.55
N ILE A 139 -12.20 22.39 -7.87
CA ILE A 139 -10.96 22.68 -8.57
C ILE A 139 -11.17 23.94 -9.40
N THR A 140 -10.34 24.95 -9.16
CA THR A 140 -10.38 26.22 -9.87
C THR A 140 -9.01 26.54 -10.49
N LEU A 141 -9.02 27.30 -11.59
CA LEU A 141 -7.79 27.80 -12.20
C LEU A 141 -7.14 28.87 -11.32
N GLY A 142 -5.87 28.67 -10.98
CA GLY A 142 -5.07 29.63 -10.21
C GLY A 142 -3.76 29.94 -10.89
N LYS A 143 -2.99 30.89 -10.31
CA LYS A 143 -1.61 31.16 -10.69
C LYS A 143 -0.70 30.60 -9.61
N TYR A 144 0.39 29.96 -10.03
CA TYR A 144 1.45 29.50 -9.16
C TYR A 144 2.76 30.14 -9.59
N GLU A 145 3.45 30.73 -8.63
CA GLU A 145 4.80 31.26 -8.79
C GLU A 145 5.68 30.52 -7.78
N GLY A 146 6.64 29.71 -8.29
CA GLY A 146 7.57 28.92 -7.49
C GLY A 146 8.93 28.80 -8.16
#